data_2864ed09213571bf0bfc71c806b0352b
#
_entry.id   2864ed09213571bf0bfc71c806b0352b
#
_cell.length_a   1.000
_cell.length_b   1.000
_cell.length_c   1.000
_cell.angle_alpha   90.00
_cell.angle_beta   90.00
_cell.angle_gamma   90.00
#
_symmetry.space_group_name_H-M   'P 1'
#
loop_
_entity.id
_entity.type
_entity.pdbx_description
1 polymer ?
#
loop_
_entity_poly.entity_id
_entity_poly.type
_entity_poly.pdbx_seq_one_letter_code
_entity_poly.pdbx_strand_id
1 'polypeptide(L)'
;MTTMHHFGFIGFGLIGGSVAHALREQYPDSELMAYNYYITKPHPRLELAAMDGILDKITTDLADFADCDCIFLCAPVIKNIAYLDKLLPYLSKDCLLTDVGSVKSDILAAVKEHGLCEQFVGGHPMTGSEKTGYEHSESAFFRDKYYILTPFAESRPEYVAWMEQFIHDIGSHCIL
;
A
#
# COMPACT_ATOMS: atom_id res chain seq x y z
N MET A 1 9.43 17.88 2.88
CA MET A 1 8.60 16.66 2.79
C MET A 1 8.91 15.99 1.48
N THR A 2 9.10 14.68 1.48
CA THR A 2 9.26 13.90 0.25
C THR A 2 7.94 13.92 -0.51
N THR A 3 7.95 14.43 -1.75
CA THR A 3 6.75 14.42 -2.59
C THR A 3 6.67 13.09 -3.28
N MET A 4 5.59 12.35 -3.10
CA MET A 4 5.34 11.07 -3.77
C MET A 4 4.21 11.24 -4.78
N HIS A 5 4.40 10.70 -5.98
CA HIS A 5 3.48 10.82 -7.10
C HIS A 5 3.05 9.47 -7.69
N HIS A 6 3.85 8.42 -7.53
CA HIS A 6 3.59 7.10 -8.11
C HIS A 6 3.36 6.07 -7.01
N PHE A 7 2.14 5.58 -6.91
CA PHE A 7 1.72 4.62 -5.88
C PHE A 7 1.37 3.27 -6.49
N GLY A 8 2.00 2.22 -5.98
CA GLY A 8 1.74 0.86 -6.39
C GLY A 8 0.95 0.05 -5.36
N PHE A 9 0.09 -0.85 -5.82
CA PHE A 9 -0.70 -1.73 -4.97
C PHE A 9 -0.48 -3.20 -5.31
N ILE A 10 -0.09 -3.98 -4.31
CA ILE A 10 -0.09 -5.45 -4.34
C ILE A 10 -1.26 -5.93 -3.47
N GLY A 11 -2.31 -6.41 -4.11
CA GLY A 11 -3.59 -6.68 -3.46
C GLY A 11 -4.51 -5.45 -3.45
N PHE A 12 -5.73 -5.64 -3.95
CA PHE A 12 -6.67 -4.53 -4.14
C PHE A 12 -8.08 -4.98 -3.73
N GLY A 13 -8.25 -5.13 -2.42
CA GLY A 13 -9.52 -5.46 -1.78
C GLY A 13 -10.14 -4.24 -1.08
N LEU A 14 -10.84 -4.48 0.02
CA LEU A 14 -11.46 -3.43 0.82
C LEU A 14 -10.42 -2.39 1.30
N ILE A 15 -9.34 -2.83 1.95
CA ILE A 15 -8.36 -1.90 2.53
C ILE A 15 -7.52 -1.25 1.44
N GLY A 16 -6.99 -2.01 0.48
CA GLY A 16 -6.20 -1.44 -0.63
C GLY A 16 -7.01 -0.45 -1.46
N GLY A 17 -8.26 -0.76 -1.76
CA GLY A 17 -9.18 0.15 -2.42
C GLY A 17 -9.46 1.41 -1.61
N SER A 18 -9.67 1.28 -0.28
CA SER A 18 -9.90 2.45 0.59
C SER A 18 -8.67 3.35 0.69
N VAL A 19 -7.45 2.78 0.73
CA VAL A 19 -6.20 3.55 0.65
C VAL A 19 -6.11 4.28 -0.69
N ALA A 20 -6.45 3.61 -1.80
CA ALA A 20 -6.43 4.23 -3.12
C ALA A 20 -7.43 5.39 -3.24
N HIS A 21 -8.66 5.24 -2.72
CA HIS A 21 -9.62 6.35 -2.64
C HIS A 21 -9.07 7.53 -1.83
N ALA A 22 -8.47 7.26 -0.68
CA ALA A 22 -7.89 8.28 0.19
C ALA A 22 -6.71 8.99 -0.49
N LEU A 23 -5.82 8.25 -1.17
CA LEU A 23 -4.72 8.82 -1.96
C LEU A 23 -5.24 9.70 -3.09
N ARG A 24 -6.28 9.26 -3.82
CA ARG A 24 -6.87 10.05 -4.90
C ARG A 24 -7.47 11.37 -4.40
N GLU A 25 -8.06 11.38 -3.21
CA GLU A 25 -8.59 12.59 -2.58
C GLU A 25 -7.48 13.55 -2.12
N GLN A 26 -6.42 13.03 -1.50
CA GLN A 26 -5.34 13.85 -0.95
C GLN A 26 -4.30 14.26 -2.00
N TYR A 27 -4.05 13.41 -3.00
CA TYR A 27 -3.04 13.58 -4.04
C TYR A 27 -3.66 13.36 -5.44
N PRO A 28 -4.55 14.26 -5.91
CA PRO A 28 -5.34 14.04 -7.13
C PRO A 28 -4.49 13.90 -8.40
N ASP A 29 -3.29 14.49 -8.41
CA ASP A 29 -2.37 14.47 -9.57
C ASP A 29 -1.41 13.26 -9.56
N SER A 30 -1.54 12.35 -8.58
CA SER A 30 -0.68 11.17 -8.52
C SER A 30 -1.17 10.04 -9.44
N GLU A 31 -0.24 9.18 -9.85
CA GLU A 31 -0.53 7.95 -10.58
C GLU A 31 -0.69 6.78 -9.60
N LEU A 32 -1.81 6.09 -9.69
CA LEU A 32 -2.11 4.90 -8.90
C LEU A 32 -2.16 3.67 -9.79
N MET A 33 -1.33 2.68 -9.46
CA MET A 33 -1.20 1.43 -10.22
C MET A 33 -1.46 0.22 -9.33
N ALA A 34 -2.14 -0.81 -9.87
CA ALA A 34 -2.35 -2.06 -9.16
C ALA A 34 -1.90 -3.28 -9.97
N TYR A 35 -1.39 -4.28 -9.26
CA TYR A 35 -0.96 -5.55 -9.84
C TYR A 35 -2.14 -6.50 -10.05
N ASN A 36 -2.32 -6.96 -11.29
CA ASN A 36 -3.28 -7.99 -11.63
C ASN A 36 -2.62 -9.38 -11.54
N TYR A 37 -2.87 -10.10 -10.46
CA TYR A 37 -2.33 -11.44 -10.23
C TYR A 37 -2.97 -12.53 -11.08
N TYR A 38 -4.06 -12.25 -11.79
CA TYR A 38 -4.66 -13.20 -12.73
C TYR A 38 -3.84 -13.39 -14.01
N ILE A 39 -2.92 -12.48 -14.31
CA ILE A 39 -1.96 -12.52 -15.42
C ILE A 39 -2.63 -12.66 -16.81
N THR A 40 -3.46 -13.69 -17.01
CA THR A 40 -4.02 -14.07 -18.33
C THR A 40 -5.43 -13.54 -18.58
N LYS A 41 -6.06 -12.88 -17.62
CA LYS A 41 -7.41 -12.36 -17.74
C LYS A 41 -7.60 -11.08 -16.92
N PRO A 42 -8.58 -10.23 -17.29
CA PRO A 42 -8.94 -9.06 -16.49
C PRO A 42 -9.32 -9.44 -15.05
N HIS A 43 -8.99 -8.56 -14.12
CA HIS A 43 -9.42 -8.66 -12.72
C HIS A 43 -10.61 -7.73 -12.51
N PRO A 44 -11.84 -8.23 -12.27
CA PRO A 44 -13.05 -7.41 -12.28
C PRO A 44 -13.00 -6.22 -11.32
N ARG A 45 -12.39 -6.37 -10.14
CA ARG A 45 -12.28 -5.29 -9.16
C ARG A 45 -11.29 -4.20 -9.57
N LEU A 46 -10.22 -4.55 -10.27
CA LEU A 46 -9.26 -3.57 -10.81
C LEU A 46 -9.87 -2.81 -11.98
N GLU A 47 -10.60 -3.51 -12.85
CA GLU A 47 -11.34 -2.90 -13.95
C GLU A 47 -12.39 -1.90 -13.43
N LEU A 48 -13.13 -2.28 -12.38
CA LEU A 48 -14.08 -1.38 -11.72
C LEU A 48 -13.38 -0.14 -11.16
N ALA A 49 -12.27 -0.32 -10.45
CA ALA A 49 -11.49 0.79 -9.89
C ALA A 49 -10.93 1.74 -10.97
N ALA A 50 -10.55 1.21 -12.13
CA ALA A 50 -10.13 2.02 -13.27
C ALA A 50 -11.31 2.78 -13.88
N MET A 51 -12.48 2.15 -14.01
CA MET A 51 -13.70 2.81 -14.47
C MET A 51 -14.18 3.93 -13.54
N ASP A 52 -13.98 3.74 -12.23
CA ASP A 52 -14.29 4.74 -11.20
C ASP A 52 -13.27 5.90 -11.17
N GLY A 53 -12.20 5.84 -11.97
CA GLY A 53 -11.14 6.85 -12.00
C GLY A 53 -10.20 6.81 -10.79
N ILE A 54 -10.18 5.70 -10.05
CA ILE A 54 -9.28 5.52 -8.90
C ILE A 54 -7.92 5.00 -9.34
N LEU A 55 -7.87 4.00 -10.23
CA LEU A 55 -6.64 3.49 -10.81
C LEU A 55 -6.37 4.07 -12.19
N ASP A 56 -5.12 4.48 -12.41
CA ASP A 56 -4.63 4.95 -13.73
C ASP A 56 -4.05 3.79 -14.53
N LYS A 57 -3.48 2.78 -13.86
CA LYS A 57 -2.82 1.65 -14.51
C LYS A 57 -3.11 0.33 -13.82
N ILE A 58 -3.36 -0.70 -14.62
CA ILE A 58 -3.41 -2.10 -14.19
C ILE A 58 -2.28 -2.82 -14.91
N THR A 59 -1.44 -3.56 -14.16
CA THR A 59 -0.31 -4.29 -14.74
C THR A 59 -0.26 -5.74 -14.30
N THR A 60 0.28 -6.59 -15.15
CA THR A 60 0.65 -7.98 -14.85
C THR A 60 2.16 -8.17 -14.73
N ASP A 61 2.94 -7.10 -14.92
CA ASP A 61 4.40 -7.10 -14.85
C ASP A 61 4.87 -6.35 -13.59
N LEU A 62 5.58 -7.03 -12.71
CA LEU A 62 6.14 -6.41 -11.50
C LEU A 62 7.28 -5.44 -11.81
N ALA A 63 7.88 -5.49 -13.01
CA ALA A 63 8.88 -4.51 -13.43
C ALA A 63 8.31 -3.08 -13.52
N ASP A 64 7.01 -2.95 -13.76
CA ASP A 64 6.34 -1.64 -13.78
C ASP A 64 6.38 -0.90 -12.42
N PHE A 65 6.63 -1.63 -11.33
CA PHE A 65 6.76 -1.05 -9.99
C PHE A 65 8.10 -0.36 -9.72
N ALA A 66 9.05 -0.44 -10.67
CA ALA A 66 10.37 0.16 -10.52
C ALA A 66 10.33 1.69 -10.30
N ASP A 67 9.32 2.36 -10.85
CA ASP A 67 9.16 3.82 -10.76
C ASP A 67 8.21 4.26 -9.63
N CYS A 68 7.74 3.32 -8.79
CA CYS A 68 6.89 3.67 -7.66
C CYS A 68 7.67 4.38 -6.55
N ASP A 69 7.12 5.48 -6.05
CA ASP A 69 7.61 6.17 -4.85
C ASP A 69 7.18 5.44 -3.57
N CYS A 70 6.00 4.81 -3.61
CA CYS A 70 5.47 4.02 -2.50
C CYS A 70 4.68 2.81 -3.02
N ILE A 71 4.90 1.65 -2.39
CA ILE A 71 4.14 0.41 -2.68
C ILE A 71 3.41 -0.04 -1.42
N PHE A 72 2.09 -0.17 -1.54
CA PHE A 72 1.20 -0.71 -0.52
C PHE A 72 0.99 -2.22 -0.72
N LEU A 73 1.43 -3.02 0.25
CA LEU A 73 1.23 -4.47 0.30
C LEU A 73 -0.09 -4.77 1.02
N CYS A 74 -1.16 -4.89 0.26
CA CYS A 74 -2.54 -5.04 0.75
C CYS A 74 -3.12 -6.45 0.54
N ALA A 75 -2.31 -7.40 0.11
CA ALA A 75 -2.68 -8.81 0.03
C ALA A 75 -2.60 -9.48 1.43
N PRO A 76 -3.09 -10.71 1.61
CA PRO A 76 -2.82 -11.48 2.83
C PRO A 76 -1.32 -11.59 3.12
N VAL A 77 -0.92 -11.59 4.39
CA VAL A 77 0.49 -11.49 4.83
C VAL A 77 1.41 -12.49 4.12
N ILE A 78 1.01 -13.77 4.03
CA ILE A 78 1.79 -14.80 3.34
C ILE A 78 2.00 -14.47 1.86
N LYS A 79 1.01 -13.86 1.22
CA LYS A 79 1.13 -13.42 -0.18
C LYS A 79 2.04 -12.20 -0.30
N ASN A 80 1.93 -11.24 0.62
CA ASN A 80 2.81 -10.07 0.67
C ASN A 80 4.28 -10.50 0.78
N ILE A 81 4.60 -11.46 1.65
CA ILE A 81 5.95 -12.02 1.79
C ILE A 81 6.44 -12.61 0.46
N ALA A 82 5.62 -13.43 -0.20
CA ALA A 82 5.98 -14.00 -1.50
C ALA A 82 6.13 -12.95 -2.61
N TYR A 83 5.45 -11.80 -2.49
CA TYR A 83 5.63 -10.69 -3.43
C TYR A 83 6.88 -9.87 -3.14
N LEU A 84 7.36 -9.79 -1.90
CA LEU A 84 8.66 -9.16 -1.61
C LEU A 84 9.78 -9.81 -2.43
N ASP A 85 9.87 -11.16 -2.43
CA ASP A 85 10.85 -11.89 -3.23
C ASP A 85 10.81 -11.51 -4.72
N LYS A 86 9.60 -11.37 -5.25
CA LYS A 86 9.39 -11.08 -6.68
C LYS A 86 9.63 -9.62 -7.04
N LEU A 87 9.43 -8.71 -6.09
CA LEU A 87 9.64 -7.28 -6.28
C LEU A 87 11.12 -6.88 -6.18
N LEU A 88 11.91 -7.61 -5.39
CA LEU A 88 13.32 -7.29 -5.13
C LEU A 88 14.12 -6.89 -6.38
N PRO A 89 14.03 -7.60 -7.53
CA PRO A 89 14.81 -7.26 -8.72
C PRO A 89 14.47 -5.89 -9.33
N TYR A 90 13.29 -5.36 -9.03
CA TYR A 90 12.75 -4.14 -9.63
C TYR A 90 12.65 -2.98 -8.64
N LEU A 91 12.77 -3.28 -7.35
CA LEU A 91 12.51 -2.31 -6.30
C LEU A 91 13.56 -1.21 -6.26
N SER A 92 13.13 0.04 -6.43
CA SER A 92 13.99 1.20 -6.21
C SER A 92 14.41 1.29 -4.74
N LYS A 93 15.66 1.71 -4.50
CA LYS A 93 16.14 1.99 -3.14
C LYS A 93 15.42 3.17 -2.47
N ASP A 94 14.81 4.03 -3.29
CA ASP A 94 14.09 5.21 -2.84
C ASP A 94 12.56 5.01 -2.83
N CYS A 95 12.10 3.76 -2.89
CA CYS A 95 10.69 3.41 -2.78
C CYS A 95 10.33 3.07 -1.33
N LEU A 96 9.33 3.74 -0.78
CA LEU A 96 8.71 3.34 0.49
C LEU A 96 7.90 2.05 0.29
N LEU A 97 8.14 1.07 1.14
CA LEU A 97 7.28 -0.10 1.27
C LEU A 97 6.46 0.00 2.54
N THR A 98 5.17 -0.27 2.44
CA THR A 98 4.27 -0.37 3.60
C THR A 98 3.28 -1.53 3.42
N ASP A 99 2.79 -2.07 4.51
CA ASP A 99 1.71 -3.07 4.48
C ASP A 99 0.51 -2.61 5.30
N VAL A 100 -0.58 -3.36 5.25
CA VAL A 100 -1.81 -3.07 6.00
C VAL A 100 -2.27 -4.24 6.88
N GLY A 101 -1.43 -5.26 7.04
CA GLY A 101 -1.77 -6.47 7.76
C GLY A 101 -1.92 -6.26 9.27
N SER A 102 -2.77 -7.04 9.91
CA SER A 102 -2.96 -7.00 11.38
C SER A 102 -1.85 -7.73 12.15
N VAL A 103 -1.15 -8.67 11.52
CA VAL A 103 -0.04 -9.43 12.11
C VAL A 103 1.26 -8.96 11.48
N LYS A 104 2.25 -8.61 12.32
CA LYS A 104 3.50 -7.99 11.88
C LYS A 104 4.73 -8.89 11.94
N SER A 105 4.75 -9.92 12.80
CA SER A 105 5.94 -10.74 13.04
C SER A 105 6.57 -11.29 11.75
N ASP A 106 5.76 -11.90 10.89
CA ASP A 106 6.27 -12.61 9.73
C ASP A 106 6.71 -11.66 8.60
N ILE A 107 5.94 -10.59 8.36
CA ILE A 107 6.32 -9.60 7.34
C ILE A 107 7.58 -8.82 7.77
N LEU A 108 7.71 -8.46 9.05
CA LEU A 108 8.91 -7.78 9.57
C LEU A 108 10.14 -8.68 9.49
N ALA A 109 9.99 -9.98 9.77
CA ALA A 109 11.08 -10.94 9.62
C ALA A 109 11.54 -11.04 8.16
N ALA A 110 10.61 -11.14 7.21
CA ALA A 110 10.92 -11.20 5.78
C ALA A 110 11.58 -9.90 5.27
N VAL A 111 11.07 -8.74 5.67
CA VAL A 111 11.66 -7.43 5.34
C VAL A 111 13.10 -7.34 5.82
N LYS A 112 13.38 -7.81 7.06
CA LYS A 112 14.72 -7.83 7.62
C LYS A 112 15.65 -8.80 6.87
N GLU A 113 15.16 -9.99 6.53
CA GLU A 113 15.90 -10.98 5.75
C GLU A 113 16.33 -10.45 4.39
N HIS A 114 15.47 -9.65 3.75
CA HIS A 114 15.76 -9.03 2.45
C HIS A 114 16.55 -7.71 2.55
N GLY A 115 16.91 -7.24 3.75
CA GLY A 115 17.66 -6.00 3.93
C GLY A 115 16.87 -4.73 3.59
N LEU A 116 15.54 -4.76 3.73
CA LEU A 116 14.63 -3.68 3.34
C LEU A 116 14.21 -2.78 4.53
N CYS A 117 14.87 -2.90 5.70
CA CYS A 117 14.46 -2.19 6.91
C CYS A 117 14.42 -0.66 6.74
N GLU A 118 15.36 -0.08 5.97
CA GLU A 118 15.44 1.37 5.77
C GLU A 118 14.24 1.92 4.99
N GLN A 119 13.69 1.13 4.07
CA GLN A 119 12.60 1.56 3.19
C GLN A 119 11.23 0.98 3.56
N PHE A 120 11.11 0.31 4.69
CA PHE A 120 9.85 -0.27 5.14
C PHE A 120 9.29 0.43 6.38
N VAL A 121 8.00 0.76 6.31
CA VAL A 121 7.22 1.21 7.47
C VAL A 121 5.97 0.34 7.55
N GLY A 122 5.91 -0.57 8.51
CA GLY A 122 4.74 -1.42 8.71
C GLY A 122 3.52 -0.60 9.10
N GLY A 123 2.36 -0.98 8.57
CA GLY A 123 1.09 -0.31 8.85
C GLY A 123 -0.02 -1.29 9.25
N HIS A 124 -0.92 -0.81 10.09
CA HIS A 124 -2.14 -1.54 10.46
C HIS A 124 -3.29 -0.57 10.72
N PRO A 125 -4.16 -0.31 9.75
CA PRO A 125 -5.39 0.42 10.01
C PRO A 125 -6.30 -0.41 10.91
N MET A 126 -6.64 0.12 12.07
CA MET A 126 -7.54 -0.49 13.04
C MET A 126 -9.01 -0.30 12.61
N THR A 127 -9.28 -0.73 11.40
CA THR A 127 -10.61 -0.66 10.80
C THR A 127 -10.90 -1.98 10.09
N GLY A 128 -12.15 -2.37 10.09
CA GLY A 128 -12.58 -3.61 9.46
C GLY A 128 -14.06 -3.55 9.15
N SER A 129 -14.47 -4.43 8.27
CA SER A 129 -15.86 -4.66 7.91
C SER A 129 -16.03 -6.16 7.66
N GLU A 130 -17.25 -6.66 7.84
CA GLU A 130 -17.62 -7.99 7.36
C GLU A 130 -17.66 -8.07 5.83
N LYS A 131 -17.72 -6.90 5.18
CA LYS A 131 -17.67 -6.78 3.71
C LYS A 131 -16.25 -6.93 3.21
N THR A 132 -16.12 -7.48 2.02
CA THR A 132 -14.83 -7.67 1.34
C THR A 132 -14.90 -7.14 -0.08
N GLY A 133 -13.74 -6.75 -0.62
CA GLY A 133 -13.61 -6.34 -2.01
C GLY A 133 -13.62 -4.84 -2.21
N TYR A 134 -13.12 -4.43 -3.37
CA TYR A 134 -13.02 -3.04 -3.79
C TYR A 134 -14.40 -2.35 -3.83
N GLU A 135 -15.42 -3.06 -4.24
CA GLU A 135 -16.81 -2.57 -4.36
C GLU A 135 -17.41 -2.01 -3.06
N HIS A 136 -16.74 -2.22 -1.93
CA HIS A 136 -17.13 -1.71 -0.62
C HIS A 136 -16.10 -0.73 -0.02
N SER A 137 -15.07 -0.38 -0.81
CA SER A 137 -14.03 0.53 -0.36
C SER A 137 -14.46 1.99 -0.47
N GLU A 138 -14.00 2.81 0.46
CA GLU A 138 -14.21 4.26 0.46
C GLU A 138 -13.14 4.95 1.33
N SER A 139 -12.82 6.21 1.04
CA SER A 139 -11.83 6.98 1.82
C SER A 139 -12.26 7.21 3.27
N ALA A 140 -13.57 7.39 3.49
CA ALA A 140 -14.15 7.59 4.82
C ALA A 140 -13.93 6.41 5.78
N PHE A 141 -13.48 5.26 5.26
CA PHE A 141 -13.23 4.04 6.03
C PHE A 141 -12.20 4.21 7.16
N PHE A 142 -11.30 5.18 7.01
CA PHE A 142 -10.25 5.48 7.98
C PHE A 142 -10.62 6.57 8.98
N ARG A 143 -11.66 7.35 8.74
CA ARG A 143 -12.00 8.53 9.52
C ARG A 143 -12.29 8.18 10.98
N ASP A 144 -11.64 8.89 11.90
CA ASP A 144 -11.73 8.69 13.36
C ASP A 144 -11.32 7.27 13.83
N LYS A 145 -10.51 6.57 13.04
CA LYS A 145 -9.95 5.26 13.39
C LYS A 145 -8.48 5.40 13.77
N TYR A 146 -7.96 4.43 14.50
CA TYR A 146 -6.54 4.33 14.74
C TYR A 146 -5.83 3.66 13.56
N TYR A 147 -4.64 4.14 13.26
CA TYR A 147 -3.74 3.54 12.31
C TYR A 147 -2.37 3.36 12.98
N ILE A 148 -1.97 2.12 13.20
CA ILE A 148 -0.72 1.81 13.89
C ILE A 148 0.41 1.72 12.86
N LEU A 149 1.52 2.41 13.10
CA LEU A 149 2.77 2.25 12.37
C LEU A 149 3.77 1.45 13.19
N THR A 150 4.52 0.61 12.53
CA THR A 150 5.60 -0.19 13.12
C THR A 150 6.87 -0.05 12.27
N PRO A 151 7.56 1.11 12.36
CA PRO A 151 8.84 1.30 11.69
C PRO A 151 9.93 0.45 12.36
N PHE A 152 10.96 0.10 11.60
CA PHE A 152 12.24 -0.33 12.16
C PHE A 152 13.02 0.87 12.70
N ALA A 153 13.99 0.61 13.58
CA ALA A 153 14.91 1.67 14.02
C ALA A 153 15.72 2.26 12.85
N GLU A 154 15.91 1.48 11.79
CA GLU A 154 16.59 1.84 10.55
C GLU A 154 15.67 2.49 9.51
N SER A 155 14.34 2.47 9.69
CA SER A 155 13.41 3.09 8.73
C SER A 155 13.75 4.56 8.52
N ARG A 156 13.79 4.99 7.27
CA ARG A 156 14.12 6.39 6.94
C ARG A 156 13.11 7.34 7.59
N PRO A 157 13.58 8.34 8.33
CA PRO A 157 12.68 9.26 9.05
C PRO A 157 11.68 9.98 8.14
N GLU A 158 12.08 10.28 6.91
CA GLU A 158 11.19 10.90 5.91
C GLU A 158 10.02 10.02 5.49
N TYR A 159 10.19 8.69 5.51
CA TYR A 159 9.12 7.74 5.21
C TYR A 159 8.14 7.60 6.37
N VAL A 160 8.67 7.56 7.59
CA VAL A 160 7.84 7.56 8.79
C VAL A 160 7.01 8.85 8.83
N ALA A 161 7.65 10.01 8.65
CA ALA A 161 6.98 11.30 8.64
C ALA A 161 5.92 11.43 7.53
N TRP A 162 6.19 10.87 6.32
CA TRP A 162 5.22 10.85 5.24
C TRP A 162 3.99 10.00 5.60
N MET A 163 4.21 8.80 6.18
CA MET A 163 3.12 7.93 6.62
C MET A 163 2.29 8.56 7.73
N GLU A 164 2.93 9.20 8.71
CA GLU A 164 2.22 9.93 9.78
C GLU A 164 1.34 11.05 9.20
N GLN A 165 1.89 11.83 8.27
CA GLN A 165 1.14 12.91 7.62
C GLN A 165 -0.03 12.36 6.80
N PHE A 166 0.20 11.33 5.97
CA PHE A 166 -0.85 10.69 5.19
C PHE A 166 -1.99 10.17 6.09
N ILE A 167 -1.65 9.49 7.20
CA ILE A 167 -2.63 8.98 8.15
C ILE A 167 -3.44 10.13 8.77
N HIS A 168 -2.80 11.23 9.11
CA HIS A 168 -3.49 12.42 9.61
C HIS A 168 -4.43 13.01 8.56
N ASP A 169 -3.97 13.15 7.30
CA ASP A 169 -4.71 13.78 6.21
C ASP A 169 -5.99 12.99 5.85
N ILE A 170 -5.97 11.66 6.01
CA ILE A 170 -7.16 10.81 5.82
C ILE A 170 -8.09 10.76 7.05
N GLY A 171 -7.80 11.56 8.07
CA GLY A 171 -8.62 11.69 9.28
C GLY A 171 -8.47 10.55 10.28
N SER A 172 -7.36 9.81 10.24
CA SER A 172 -7.03 8.76 11.20
C SER A 172 -6.13 9.26 12.34
N HIS A 173 -6.15 8.55 13.46
CA HIS A 173 -5.25 8.77 14.60
C HIS A 173 -4.03 7.87 14.46
N CYS A 174 -2.86 8.47 14.21
CA CYS A 174 -1.60 7.71 14.09
C CYS A 174 -1.09 7.28 15.47
N ILE A 175 -0.63 6.03 15.58
CA ILE A 175 0.08 5.47 16.73
C ILE A 175 1.38 4.83 16.22
N LEU A 176 2.50 5.17 16.87
CA LEU A 176 3.81 4.56 16.69
C LEU A 176 4.07 3.52 17.76
#